data_0aeed6c9bef74a1c36c527acc0ec8722
#
_entry.id   0aeed6c9bef74a1c36c527acc0ec8722
#
_cell.length_a   1.000
_cell.length_b   1.000
_cell.length_c   1.000
_cell.angle_alpha   90.00
_cell.angle_beta   90.00
_cell.angle_gamma   90.00
#
_symmetry.space_group_name_H-M   'P 1'
#
loop_
_entity.id
_entity.type
_entity.pdbx_description
1 polymer ?
#
loop_
_entity_poly.entity_id
_entity_poly.type
_entity_poly.pdbx_seq_one_letter_code
_entity_poly.pdbx_strand_id
1 'polypeptide(L)'
;MPARPRKTKVIATIGPACDSPEILRRMIEAGMNVARLNLSHGTLAEHKARLHRIREVSRELSANVAVMLDTKGTEIRTGLVRNGAVELVEGDPFVLTVKEEVGDHERVSISYKKLPAEIKLGSPILLDDGRLELRVVSLDSESIRCQVVRGGELGNNVGVNVPETSLSLARISEANREDLRFAAENDVDYVAVSFVRSAGDVVDVRRALEQLGAEIPIIAKIENREGVRNLDEIVAEANGAMVARGDLGVELAVEEVPLVQKRIIRTTVMSGKPVITATQMLDSMERSPRPTRAEASDVANAILDGTSAVMLSGETAKGRYPVEAVRTMASLAFTAEASLRDYGYLQKILPNPANVVTEAVAQAAITMAKHLEAAAIVTLTASGFTSRAISKYRPDCPILAVTASEAVVRKLAMNWGVTAALYRGERDDAAQIRFGVEQLCELGCARPGDVVVATAGISGEAGSTNLIRVVTA
;
A
#
# COMPACT_ATOMS: atom_id res chain seq x y z
N MET A 1 3.27 30.63 11.34
CA MET A 1 2.35 29.56 11.70
C MET A 1 3.20 28.33 11.97
N PRO A 2 2.96 27.52 13.02
CA PRO A 2 3.65 26.25 13.16
C PRO A 2 3.40 25.41 11.91
N ALA A 3 4.44 24.72 11.42
CA ALA A 3 4.32 23.89 10.25
C ALA A 3 3.36 22.73 10.60
N ARG A 4 2.16 22.73 10.04
CA ARG A 4 1.23 21.60 10.21
C ARG A 4 1.88 20.35 9.64
N PRO A 5 1.95 19.24 10.38
CA PRO A 5 2.51 18.01 9.85
C PRO A 5 1.67 17.51 8.67
N ARG A 6 2.35 17.02 7.64
CA ARG A 6 1.70 16.38 6.49
C ARG A 6 0.89 15.16 6.96
N LYS A 7 -0.31 15.00 6.44
CA LYS A 7 -1.28 13.96 6.82
C LYS A 7 -1.20 12.73 5.94
N THR A 8 -1.11 12.89 4.62
CA THR A 8 -0.94 11.80 3.65
C THR A 8 0.44 11.18 3.81
N LYS A 9 0.53 9.88 3.90
CA LYS A 9 1.78 9.17 4.14
C LYS A 9 2.54 8.93 2.83
N VAL A 10 3.87 8.90 2.90
CA VAL A 10 4.73 8.56 1.77
C VAL A 10 5.39 7.22 2.03
N ILE A 11 5.18 6.29 1.09
CA ILE A 11 5.81 4.98 1.06
C ILE A 11 6.90 5.03 0.00
N ALA A 12 8.10 4.58 0.34
CA ALA A 12 9.20 4.47 -0.62
C ALA A 12 9.71 3.03 -0.69
N THR A 13 9.89 2.52 -1.90
CA THR A 13 10.50 1.21 -2.12
C THR A 13 12.01 1.31 -1.94
N ILE A 14 12.55 0.45 -1.07
CA ILE A 14 13.97 0.40 -0.79
C ILE A 14 14.65 -0.60 -1.72
N GLY A 15 15.58 -0.11 -2.50
CA GLY A 15 16.35 -0.88 -3.45
C GLY A 15 17.79 -0.36 -3.58
N PRO A 16 18.55 -0.85 -4.57
CA PRO A 16 19.99 -0.54 -4.70
C PRO A 16 20.33 0.95 -4.73
N ALA A 17 19.42 1.80 -5.22
CA ALA A 17 19.66 3.25 -5.31
C ALA A 17 19.55 3.97 -3.95
N CYS A 18 18.95 3.36 -2.94
CA CYS A 18 18.64 4.05 -1.69
C CYS A 18 18.87 3.23 -0.42
N ASP A 19 19.53 2.09 -0.47
CA ASP A 19 19.70 1.20 0.68
C ASP A 19 20.91 1.53 1.58
N SER A 20 21.67 2.60 1.29
CA SER A 20 22.72 3.07 2.19
C SER A 20 22.14 3.85 3.38
N PRO A 21 22.76 3.76 4.59
CA PRO A 21 22.28 4.48 5.77
C PRO A 21 22.15 5.99 5.56
N GLU A 22 23.07 6.59 4.80
CA GLU A 22 23.07 8.02 4.49
C GLU A 22 21.84 8.42 3.66
N ILE A 23 21.54 7.67 2.58
CA ILE A 23 20.40 7.97 1.72
C ILE A 23 19.10 7.69 2.48
N LEU A 24 19.01 6.60 3.24
CA LEU A 24 17.86 6.28 4.08
C LEU A 24 17.55 7.42 5.06
N ARG A 25 18.58 7.96 5.75
CA ARG A 25 18.46 9.12 6.63
C ARG A 25 17.82 10.29 5.90
N ARG A 26 18.37 10.69 4.77
CA ARG A 26 17.86 11.79 3.95
C ARG A 26 16.44 11.56 3.44
N MET A 27 16.05 10.31 3.12
CA MET A 27 14.69 9.97 2.71
C MET A 27 13.70 10.08 3.88
N ILE A 28 14.09 9.63 5.08
CA ILE A 28 13.26 9.79 6.30
C ILE A 28 13.06 11.28 6.60
N GLU A 29 14.13 12.06 6.59
CA GLU A 29 14.08 13.53 6.79
C GLU A 29 13.27 14.24 5.68
N ALA A 30 13.29 13.72 4.44
CA ALA A 30 12.46 14.22 3.34
C ALA A 30 10.97 13.86 3.49
N GLY A 31 10.62 12.98 4.42
CA GLY A 31 9.24 12.67 4.78
C GLY A 31 8.77 11.25 4.47
N MET A 32 9.66 10.27 4.27
CA MET A 32 9.29 8.85 4.16
C MET A 32 8.68 8.36 5.49
N ASN A 33 7.51 7.74 5.42
CA ASN A 33 6.80 7.17 6.57
C ASN A 33 6.84 5.64 6.59
N VAL A 34 6.90 5.01 5.41
CA VAL A 34 6.90 3.57 5.27
C VAL A 34 7.96 3.16 4.26
N ALA A 35 8.79 2.22 4.63
CA ALA A 35 9.75 1.57 3.75
C ALA A 35 9.14 0.28 3.18
N ARG A 36 9.01 0.18 1.85
CA ARG A 36 8.53 -1.01 1.17
C ARG A 36 9.72 -1.88 0.74
N LEU A 37 9.66 -3.17 1.06
CA LEU A 37 10.57 -4.20 0.56
C LEU A 37 9.82 -5.09 -0.44
N ASN A 38 10.16 -4.98 -1.72
CA ASN A 38 9.53 -5.76 -2.79
C ASN A 38 10.27 -7.08 -3.01
N LEU A 39 9.69 -8.20 -2.59
CA LEU A 39 10.30 -9.53 -2.69
C LEU A 39 10.33 -10.11 -4.11
N SER A 40 9.68 -9.48 -5.08
CA SER A 40 9.81 -9.88 -6.49
C SER A 40 11.23 -9.65 -7.04
N HIS A 41 12.07 -8.87 -6.34
CA HIS A 41 13.43 -8.54 -6.74
C HIS A 41 14.41 -8.72 -5.59
N GLY A 42 15.58 -9.24 -5.89
CA GLY A 42 16.63 -9.48 -4.89
C GLY A 42 16.42 -10.77 -4.09
N THR A 43 17.26 -10.97 -3.10
CA THR A 43 17.26 -12.14 -2.22
C THR A 43 16.74 -11.79 -0.83
N LEU A 44 16.24 -12.80 -0.09
CA LEU A 44 15.80 -12.61 1.30
C LEU A 44 16.92 -12.10 2.21
N ALA A 45 18.19 -12.49 1.95
CA ALA A 45 19.34 -11.99 2.68
C ALA A 45 19.56 -10.48 2.49
N GLU A 46 19.42 -9.98 1.26
CA GLU A 46 19.48 -8.55 0.96
C GLU A 46 18.34 -7.79 1.63
N HIS A 47 17.12 -8.34 1.59
CA HIS A 47 15.97 -7.72 2.26
C HIS A 47 16.11 -7.68 3.77
N LYS A 48 16.68 -8.72 4.37
CA LYS A 48 17.02 -8.72 5.80
C LYS A 48 18.03 -7.64 6.16
N ALA A 49 19.07 -7.49 5.37
CA ALA A 49 20.08 -6.44 5.56
C ALA A 49 19.46 -5.03 5.41
N ARG A 50 18.58 -4.80 4.41
CA ARG A 50 17.85 -3.53 4.24
C ARG A 50 16.95 -3.23 5.45
N LEU A 51 16.19 -4.23 5.92
CA LEU A 51 15.34 -4.10 7.08
C LEU A 51 16.14 -3.66 8.32
N HIS A 52 17.27 -4.29 8.59
CA HIS A 52 18.11 -3.91 9.73
C HIS A 52 18.59 -2.46 9.62
N ARG A 53 19.07 -2.01 8.45
CA ARG A 53 19.49 -0.62 8.22
C ARG A 53 18.35 0.37 8.43
N ILE A 54 17.15 0.06 7.91
CA ILE A 54 15.95 0.90 8.10
C ILE A 54 15.66 1.05 9.60
N ARG A 55 15.65 -0.04 10.37
CA ARG A 55 15.40 -0.02 11.81
C ARG A 55 16.47 0.76 12.58
N GLU A 56 17.74 0.61 12.21
CA GLU A 56 18.87 1.32 12.82
C GLU A 56 18.75 2.83 12.56
N VAL A 57 18.65 3.26 11.31
CA VAL A 57 18.55 4.68 10.96
C VAL A 57 17.29 5.31 11.54
N SER A 58 16.16 4.60 11.56
CA SER A 58 14.92 5.09 12.17
C SER A 58 15.08 5.35 13.68
N ARG A 59 15.81 4.46 14.38
CA ARG A 59 16.09 4.61 15.81
C ARG A 59 17.01 5.80 16.09
N GLU A 60 18.07 5.96 15.30
CA GLU A 60 18.98 7.11 15.40
C GLU A 60 18.27 8.45 15.22
N LEU A 61 17.31 8.50 14.32
CA LEU A 61 16.51 9.70 14.04
C LEU A 61 15.30 9.87 14.99
N SER A 62 15.06 8.91 15.89
CA SER A 62 13.82 8.86 16.67
C SER A 62 12.57 8.94 15.79
N ALA A 63 12.63 8.38 14.58
CA ALA A 63 11.57 8.44 13.58
C ALA A 63 10.75 7.15 13.55
N ASN A 64 9.43 7.29 13.41
CA ASN A 64 8.50 6.17 13.32
C ASN A 64 8.32 5.74 11.86
N VAL A 65 9.21 4.87 11.38
CA VAL A 65 9.13 4.31 10.02
C VAL A 65 8.63 2.87 10.08
N ALA A 66 7.49 2.60 9.43
CA ALA A 66 6.99 1.24 9.28
C ALA A 66 7.73 0.52 8.13
N VAL A 67 7.81 -0.80 8.23
CA VAL A 67 8.30 -1.66 7.12
C VAL A 67 7.14 -2.48 6.57
N MET A 68 6.89 -2.35 5.28
CA MET A 68 5.90 -3.12 4.54
C MET A 68 6.63 -4.09 3.60
N LEU A 69 6.36 -5.38 3.79
CA LEU A 69 6.83 -6.44 2.90
C LEU A 69 5.80 -6.64 1.78
N ASP A 70 6.22 -6.57 0.54
CA ASP A 70 5.37 -6.82 -0.64
C ASP A 70 5.74 -8.19 -1.22
N THR A 71 4.77 -9.13 -1.16
CA THR A 71 5.01 -10.54 -1.50
C THR A 71 5.11 -10.74 -3.00
N LYS A 72 5.85 -11.77 -3.39
CA LYS A 72 5.79 -12.28 -4.76
C LYS A 72 4.38 -12.72 -5.06
N GLY A 73 3.85 -12.32 -6.22
CA GLY A 73 2.54 -12.80 -6.66
C GLY A 73 2.60 -14.25 -7.16
N THR A 74 1.42 -14.88 -7.25
CA THR A 74 1.29 -16.11 -8.02
C THR A 74 1.15 -15.72 -9.49
N GLU A 75 2.27 -15.35 -10.11
CA GLU A 75 2.32 -14.92 -11.51
C GLU A 75 2.53 -16.10 -12.44
N ILE A 76 1.87 -16.04 -13.59
CA ILE A 76 2.23 -16.89 -14.71
C ILE A 76 3.38 -16.21 -15.45
N ARG A 77 4.44 -16.95 -15.75
CA ARG A 77 5.58 -16.44 -16.49
C ARG A 77 5.93 -17.32 -17.68
N THR A 78 6.49 -16.69 -18.72
CA THR A 78 7.15 -17.43 -19.79
C THR A 78 8.44 -18.08 -19.27
N GLY A 79 8.96 -19.06 -19.99
CA GLY A 79 10.29 -19.62 -19.76
C GLY A 79 11.41 -18.77 -20.38
N LEU A 80 12.57 -19.41 -20.52
CA LEU A 80 13.72 -18.83 -21.19
C LEU A 80 13.52 -18.83 -22.70
N VAL A 81 14.05 -17.82 -23.39
CA VAL A 81 14.11 -17.76 -24.85
C VAL A 81 15.57 -17.76 -25.33
N ARG A 82 15.76 -18.22 -26.55
CA ARG A 82 17.08 -18.35 -27.19
C ARG A 82 17.75 -16.97 -27.28
N ASN A 83 19.02 -16.91 -26.94
CA ASN A 83 19.83 -15.67 -26.90
C ASN A 83 19.31 -14.57 -25.94
N GLY A 84 18.40 -14.91 -25.03
CA GLY A 84 17.89 -13.98 -24.02
C GLY A 84 16.72 -13.11 -24.46
N ALA A 85 16.49 -12.95 -25.76
CA ALA A 85 15.36 -12.23 -26.34
C ALA A 85 15.08 -12.72 -27.77
N VAL A 86 13.80 -12.67 -28.19
CA VAL A 86 13.35 -12.98 -29.54
C VAL A 86 12.32 -11.95 -29.99
N GLU A 87 12.28 -11.63 -31.29
CA GLU A 87 11.32 -10.70 -31.86
C GLU A 87 10.05 -11.48 -32.28
N LEU A 88 8.90 -11.01 -31.83
CA LEU A 88 7.59 -11.47 -32.28
C LEU A 88 7.02 -10.48 -33.30
N VAL A 89 6.66 -10.99 -34.48
CA VAL A 89 6.14 -10.16 -35.59
C VAL A 89 4.61 -10.22 -35.59
N GLU A 90 3.96 -9.06 -35.73
CA GLU A 90 2.51 -8.97 -35.84
C GLU A 90 1.96 -9.80 -37.02
N GLY A 91 0.92 -10.58 -36.75
CA GLY A 91 0.30 -11.50 -37.71
C GLY A 91 0.88 -12.92 -37.70
N ASP A 92 2.06 -13.14 -37.13
CA ASP A 92 2.68 -14.47 -37.09
C ASP A 92 1.99 -15.41 -36.09
N PRO A 93 2.02 -16.73 -36.34
CA PRO A 93 1.61 -17.71 -35.35
C PRO A 93 2.65 -17.83 -34.24
N PHE A 94 2.18 -17.97 -32.98
CA PHE A 94 3.03 -18.18 -31.82
C PHE A 94 2.41 -19.22 -30.88
N VAL A 95 3.22 -20.06 -30.24
CA VAL A 95 2.74 -21.13 -29.37
C VAL A 95 3.22 -20.95 -27.94
N LEU A 96 2.28 -20.92 -26.99
CA LEU A 96 2.59 -21.06 -25.56
C LEU A 96 2.43 -22.56 -25.19
N THR A 97 3.44 -23.14 -24.57
CA THR A 97 3.42 -24.59 -24.22
C THR A 97 3.69 -24.80 -22.73
N VAL A 98 3.09 -25.85 -22.17
CA VAL A 98 3.36 -26.27 -20.77
C VAL A 98 4.57 -27.18 -20.65
N LYS A 99 5.19 -27.58 -21.78
CA LYS A 99 6.45 -28.32 -21.81
C LYS A 99 7.61 -27.38 -21.52
N GLU A 100 8.51 -27.81 -20.66
CA GLU A 100 9.72 -27.04 -20.34
C GLU A 100 10.70 -27.12 -21.51
N GLU A 101 10.84 -26.04 -22.25
CA GLU A 101 11.79 -25.90 -23.36
C GLU A 101 12.28 -24.45 -23.47
N VAL A 102 13.44 -24.28 -24.07
CA VAL A 102 13.96 -22.94 -24.42
C VAL A 102 13.22 -22.48 -25.67
N GLY A 103 12.49 -21.38 -25.52
CA GLY A 103 11.68 -20.79 -26.58
C GLY A 103 12.48 -20.10 -27.68
N ASP A 104 11.78 -19.76 -28.74
CA ASP A 104 12.29 -19.04 -29.91
C ASP A 104 11.16 -18.14 -30.48
N HIS A 105 11.30 -17.69 -31.75
CA HIS A 105 10.29 -16.88 -32.43
C HIS A 105 8.99 -17.61 -32.77
N GLU A 106 8.90 -18.94 -32.57
CA GLU A 106 7.70 -19.73 -32.84
C GLU A 106 6.95 -20.15 -31.55
N ARG A 107 7.67 -20.30 -30.45
CA ARG A 107 7.11 -20.80 -29.19
C ARG A 107 7.88 -20.43 -27.94
N VAL A 108 7.20 -20.50 -26.78
CA VAL A 108 7.83 -20.39 -25.46
C VAL A 108 7.04 -21.22 -24.44
N SER A 109 7.75 -21.75 -23.44
CA SER A 109 7.12 -22.44 -22.31
C SER A 109 6.44 -21.44 -21.35
N ILE A 110 5.41 -21.91 -20.61
CA ILE A 110 4.74 -21.15 -19.56
C ILE A 110 4.73 -21.93 -18.24
N SER A 111 4.80 -21.21 -17.13
CA SER A 111 4.88 -21.80 -15.79
C SER A 111 3.56 -22.45 -15.32
N TYR A 112 2.41 -22.00 -15.80
CA TYR A 112 1.10 -22.48 -15.37
C TYR A 112 0.54 -23.57 -16.27
N LYS A 113 0.68 -24.82 -15.82
CA LYS A 113 0.36 -26.03 -16.64
C LYS A 113 -1.13 -26.24 -16.93
N LYS A 114 -2.03 -25.59 -16.19
CA LYS A 114 -3.48 -25.71 -16.41
C LYS A 114 -4.05 -24.67 -17.39
N LEU A 115 -3.24 -23.69 -17.80
CA LEU A 115 -3.71 -22.60 -18.66
C LEU A 115 -4.42 -23.08 -19.93
N PRO A 116 -3.93 -24.09 -20.68
CA PRO A 116 -4.63 -24.58 -21.88
C PRO A 116 -6.04 -25.09 -21.62
N ALA A 117 -6.31 -25.61 -20.41
CA ALA A 117 -7.63 -26.12 -20.03
C ALA A 117 -8.59 -25.03 -19.51
N GLU A 118 -8.08 -23.89 -19.11
CA GLU A 118 -8.86 -22.83 -18.47
C GLU A 118 -9.12 -21.64 -19.39
N ILE A 119 -8.27 -21.41 -20.39
CA ILE A 119 -8.41 -20.30 -21.34
C ILE A 119 -9.38 -20.66 -22.47
N LYS A 120 -10.02 -19.66 -23.07
CA LYS A 120 -10.99 -19.84 -24.15
C LYS A 120 -10.43 -19.42 -25.50
N LEU A 121 -11.00 -19.97 -26.59
CA LEU A 121 -10.74 -19.47 -27.95
C LEU A 121 -11.09 -17.98 -28.06
N GLY A 122 -10.23 -17.22 -28.72
CA GLY A 122 -10.39 -15.79 -28.92
C GLY A 122 -9.96 -14.93 -27.74
N SER A 123 -9.60 -15.53 -26.57
CA SER A 123 -9.10 -14.76 -25.42
C SER A 123 -7.79 -14.04 -25.77
N PRO A 124 -7.59 -12.81 -25.27
CA PRO A 124 -6.30 -12.16 -25.33
C PRO A 124 -5.34 -12.76 -24.28
N ILE A 125 -4.07 -12.84 -24.63
CA ILE A 125 -2.97 -13.11 -23.69
C ILE A 125 -1.99 -11.96 -23.82
N LEU A 126 -1.69 -11.31 -22.71
CA LEU A 126 -0.77 -10.20 -22.64
C LEU A 126 0.55 -10.66 -22.04
N LEU A 127 1.65 -10.30 -22.68
CA LEU A 127 3.01 -10.59 -22.21
C LEU A 127 3.73 -9.29 -21.92
N ASP A 128 4.68 -9.31 -20.98
CA ASP A 128 5.54 -8.17 -20.61
C ASP A 128 4.69 -6.91 -20.30
N ASP A 129 3.83 -7.01 -19.28
CA ASP A 129 2.94 -5.92 -18.84
C ASP A 129 2.07 -5.33 -19.98
N GLY A 130 1.65 -6.19 -20.92
CA GLY A 130 0.81 -5.81 -22.04
C GLY A 130 1.54 -5.15 -23.21
N ARG A 131 2.86 -5.15 -23.24
CA ARG A 131 3.65 -4.69 -24.40
C ARG A 131 3.43 -5.55 -25.61
N LEU A 132 3.29 -6.87 -25.40
CA LEU A 132 2.98 -7.85 -26.43
C LEU A 132 1.56 -8.37 -26.22
N GLU A 133 0.83 -8.61 -27.29
CA GLU A 133 -0.52 -9.16 -27.27
C GLU A 133 -0.64 -10.34 -28.22
N LEU A 134 -1.14 -11.45 -27.68
CA LEU A 134 -1.46 -12.65 -28.43
C LEU A 134 -2.96 -12.91 -28.37
N ARG A 135 -3.51 -13.54 -29.40
CA ARG A 135 -4.92 -13.99 -29.43
C ARG A 135 -5.00 -15.48 -29.65
N VAL A 136 -5.74 -16.17 -28.79
CA VAL A 136 -5.89 -17.62 -28.85
C VAL A 136 -6.67 -18.04 -30.10
N VAL A 137 -6.04 -18.88 -30.93
CA VAL A 137 -6.63 -19.41 -32.18
C VAL A 137 -7.06 -20.87 -32.03
N SER A 138 -6.25 -21.69 -31.35
CA SER A 138 -6.62 -23.09 -31.07
C SER A 138 -5.93 -23.58 -29.80
N LEU A 139 -6.49 -24.63 -29.19
CA LEU A 139 -6.07 -25.18 -27.91
C LEU A 139 -5.89 -26.69 -28.06
N ASP A 140 -4.87 -27.25 -27.42
CA ASP A 140 -4.75 -28.66 -27.11
C ASP A 140 -4.38 -28.85 -25.63
N SER A 141 -4.16 -30.07 -25.17
CA SER A 141 -3.91 -30.39 -23.76
C SER A 141 -2.60 -29.78 -23.22
N GLU A 142 -1.66 -29.43 -24.08
CA GLU A 142 -0.31 -29.02 -23.71
C GLU A 142 0.11 -27.67 -24.33
N SER A 143 -0.70 -27.12 -25.26
CA SER A 143 -0.33 -25.96 -26.04
C SER A 143 -1.51 -25.03 -26.32
N ILE A 144 -1.20 -23.75 -26.37
CA ILE A 144 -2.10 -22.67 -26.79
C ILE A 144 -1.50 -22.07 -28.05
N ARG A 145 -2.16 -22.27 -29.18
CA ARG A 145 -1.76 -21.66 -30.46
C ARG A 145 -2.40 -20.29 -30.56
N CYS A 146 -1.57 -19.29 -30.75
CA CYS A 146 -1.98 -17.90 -30.81
C CYS A 146 -1.58 -17.27 -32.15
N GLN A 147 -2.19 -16.14 -32.45
CA GLN A 147 -1.72 -15.16 -33.41
C GLN A 147 -1.18 -13.97 -32.65
N VAL A 148 -0.04 -13.43 -33.07
CA VAL A 148 0.53 -12.19 -32.54
C VAL A 148 -0.33 -11.03 -33.02
N VAL A 149 -0.98 -10.32 -32.09
CA VAL A 149 -1.79 -9.11 -32.34
C VAL A 149 -0.93 -7.87 -32.25
N ARG A 150 -0.02 -7.83 -31.24
CA ARG A 150 0.97 -6.78 -31.09
C ARG A 150 2.33 -7.44 -30.85
N GLY A 151 3.24 -7.22 -31.77
CA GLY A 151 4.58 -7.76 -31.77
C GLY A 151 5.58 -6.89 -30.97
N GLY A 152 6.84 -7.34 -30.93
CA GLY A 152 7.97 -6.71 -30.26
C GLY A 152 8.90 -7.73 -29.64
N GLU A 153 9.85 -7.26 -28.84
CA GLU A 153 10.87 -8.11 -28.21
C GLU A 153 10.30 -8.86 -26.99
N LEU A 154 10.34 -10.20 -27.05
CA LEU A 154 10.01 -11.10 -25.94
C LEU A 154 11.30 -11.52 -25.22
N GLY A 155 11.44 -11.10 -23.97
CA GLY A 155 12.54 -11.47 -23.09
C GLY A 155 12.34 -12.78 -22.33
N ASN A 156 13.30 -13.10 -21.45
CA ASN A 156 13.23 -14.25 -20.55
C ASN A 156 12.26 -14.00 -19.39
N ASN A 157 11.49 -15.02 -19.00
CA ASN A 157 10.66 -15.03 -17.78
C ASN A 157 9.72 -13.83 -17.63
N VAL A 158 9.14 -13.33 -18.73
CA VAL A 158 8.20 -12.21 -18.68
C VAL A 158 6.85 -12.65 -18.12
N GLY A 159 6.12 -11.71 -17.53
CA GLY A 159 4.78 -11.93 -17.00
C GLY A 159 3.78 -12.29 -18.11
N VAL A 160 2.83 -13.17 -17.78
CA VAL A 160 1.73 -13.59 -18.66
C VAL A 160 0.42 -13.26 -17.97
N ASN A 161 -0.33 -12.32 -18.53
CA ASN A 161 -1.67 -11.95 -18.06
C ASN A 161 -2.72 -12.48 -19.03
N VAL A 162 -3.81 -12.98 -18.49
CA VAL A 162 -4.94 -13.49 -19.26
C VAL A 162 -6.23 -12.81 -18.81
N PRO A 163 -6.45 -11.55 -19.21
CA PRO A 163 -7.62 -10.78 -18.83
C PRO A 163 -8.91 -11.57 -19.09
N GLU A 164 -9.91 -11.38 -18.22
CA GLU A 164 -11.22 -12.03 -18.33
C GLU A 164 -11.25 -13.56 -18.12
N THR A 165 -10.11 -14.20 -17.84
CA THR A 165 -10.05 -15.64 -17.55
C THR A 165 -9.91 -15.87 -16.05
N SER A 166 -10.86 -16.58 -15.45
CA SER A 166 -10.76 -17.02 -14.05
C SER A 166 -9.84 -18.22 -13.97
N LEU A 167 -8.71 -18.07 -13.31
CA LEU A 167 -7.68 -19.10 -13.18
C LEU A 167 -7.76 -19.79 -11.82
N SER A 168 -7.61 -21.14 -11.81
CA SER A 168 -7.53 -21.96 -10.58
C SER A 168 -6.13 -21.91 -9.95
N LEU A 169 -5.51 -20.72 -9.90
CA LEU A 169 -4.22 -20.53 -9.24
C LEU A 169 -4.32 -20.78 -7.75
N ALA A 170 -3.30 -21.40 -7.17
CA ALA A 170 -3.20 -21.55 -5.73
C ALA A 170 -3.27 -20.18 -5.03
N ARG A 171 -4.09 -20.07 -3.99
CA ARG A 171 -4.23 -18.82 -3.22
C ARG A 171 -2.93 -18.42 -2.53
N ILE A 172 -2.17 -19.40 -2.06
CA ILE A 172 -0.84 -19.22 -1.49
C ILE A 172 0.10 -20.19 -2.20
N SER A 173 1.04 -19.67 -2.96
CA SER A 173 2.13 -20.43 -3.57
C SER A 173 3.20 -20.80 -2.52
N GLU A 174 4.12 -21.72 -2.87
CA GLU A 174 5.27 -22.01 -1.98
C GLU A 174 6.16 -20.77 -1.78
N ALA A 175 6.35 -19.98 -2.85
CA ALA A 175 7.07 -18.72 -2.76
C ALA A 175 6.40 -17.73 -1.78
N ASN A 176 5.05 -17.64 -1.79
CA ASN A 176 4.34 -16.82 -0.81
C ASN A 176 4.52 -17.35 0.61
N ARG A 177 4.57 -18.68 0.83
CA ARG A 177 4.84 -19.25 2.17
C ARG A 177 6.22 -18.87 2.69
N GLU A 178 7.22 -18.87 1.82
CA GLU A 178 8.57 -18.41 2.15
C GLU A 178 8.58 -16.91 2.52
N ASP A 179 7.89 -16.09 1.74
CA ASP A 179 7.73 -14.65 1.98
C ASP A 179 7.05 -14.39 3.34
N LEU A 180 5.97 -15.12 3.66
CA LEU A 180 5.24 -14.99 4.93
C LEU A 180 6.09 -15.45 6.12
N ARG A 181 6.89 -16.52 5.96
CA ARG A 181 7.84 -16.96 6.98
C ARG A 181 8.90 -15.88 7.25
N PHE A 182 9.46 -15.31 6.19
CA PHE A 182 10.39 -14.20 6.31
C PHE A 182 9.75 -13.00 7.03
N ALA A 183 8.49 -12.68 6.72
CA ALA A 183 7.75 -11.60 7.39
C ALA A 183 7.62 -11.85 8.89
N ALA A 184 7.22 -13.07 9.28
CA ALA A 184 7.03 -13.47 10.67
C ALA A 184 8.33 -13.44 11.49
N GLU A 185 9.43 -13.91 10.88
CA GLU A 185 10.75 -14.00 11.53
C GLU A 185 11.45 -12.63 11.70
N ASN A 186 11.05 -11.61 10.95
CA ASN A 186 11.76 -10.32 10.89
C ASN A 186 10.96 -9.12 11.40
N ASP A 187 9.87 -9.31 12.15
CA ASP A 187 9.04 -8.26 12.79
C ASP A 187 8.70 -7.12 11.82
N VAL A 188 8.16 -7.46 10.64
CA VAL A 188 7.66 -6.45 9.70
C VAL A 188 6.31 -5.91 10.17
N ASP A 189 5.98 -4.69 9.79
CA ASP A 189 4.78 -4.01 10.29
C ASP A 189 3.54 -4.29 9.43
N TYR A 190 3.74 -4.61 8.14
CA TYR A 190 2.69 -4.92 7.18
C TYR A 190 3.16 -5.94 6.13
N VAL A 191 2.22 -6.75 5.66
CA VAL A 191 2.40 -7.57 4.46
C VAL A 191 1.41 -7.09 3.39
N ALA A 192 1.93 -6.65 2.24
CA ALA A 192 1.13 -6.39 1.04
C ALA A 192 1.07 -7.66 0.20
N VAL A 193 -0.13 -8.18 -0.01
CA VAL A 193 -0.38 -9.45 -0.69
C VAL A 193 -0.77 -9.18 -2.13
N SER A 194 0.03 -9.71 -3.07
CA SER A 194 -0.19 -9.55 -4.51
C SER A 194 -1.33 -10.42 -5.03
N PHE A 195 -2.02 -9.93 -6.04
CA PHE A 195 -3.06 -10.62 -6.82
C PHE A 195 -4.23 -11.17 -5.98
N VAL A 196 -4.68 -10.41 -4.98
CA VAL A 196 -5.86 -10.77 -4.18
C VAL A 196 -7.11 -10.73 -5.07
N ARG A 197 -7.86 -11.84 -5.10
CA ARG A 197 -9.07 -12.03 -5.92
C ARG A 197 -10.34 -12.12 -5.08
N SER A 198 -10.23 -12.56 -3.83
CA SER A 198 -11.36 -12.82 -2.93
C SER A 198 -11.00 -12.60 -1.46
N ALA A 199 -12.01 -12.49 -0.61
CA ALA A 199 -11.84 -12.52 0.85
C ALA A 199 -11.11 -13.78 1.33
N GLY A 200 -11.34 -14.93 0.66
CA GLY A 200 -10.67 -16.19 0.97
C GLY A 200 -9.15 -16.12 0.83
N ASP A 201 -8.62 -15.35 -0.12
CA ASP A 201 -7.17 -15.18 -0.27
C ASP A 201 -6.57 -14.48 0.95
N VAL A 202 -7.26 -13.46 1.48
CA VAL A 202 -6.85 -12.73 2.69
C VAL A 202 -6.92 -13.63 3.93
N VAL A 203 -7.99 -14.42 4.06
CA VAL A 203 -8.19 -15.35 5.18
C VAL A 203 -7.10 -16.43 5.19
N ASP A 204 -6.75 -16.98 4.04
CA ASP A 204 -5.72 -18.01 3.93
C ASP A 204 -4.33 -17.45 4.29
N VAL A 205 -4.00 -16.23 3.86
CA VAL A 205 -2.75 -15.54 4.26
C VAL A 205 -2.73 -15.28 5.77
N ARG A 206 -3.85 -14.82 6.35
CA ARG A 206 -3.97 -14.61 7.80
C ARG A 206 -3.70 -15.89 8.58
N ARG A 207 -4.33 -17.00 8.19
CA ARG A 207 -4.12 -18.31 8.81
C ARG A 207 -2.66 -18.78 8.70
N ALA A 208 -2.02 -18.53 7.56
CA ALA A 208 -0.61 -18.87 7.37
C ALA A 208 0.29 -18.06 8.31
N LEU A 209 0.03 -16.77 8.52
CA LEU A 209 0.75 -15.94 9.50
C LEU A 209 0.48 -16.39 10.94
N GLU A 210 -0.77 -16.70 11.29
CA GLU A 210 -1.15 -17.23 12.62
C GLU A 210 -0.44 -18.56 12.94
N GLN A 211 -0.32 -19.47 11.96
CA GLN A 211 0.44 -20.72 12.09
C GLN A 211 1.94 -20.48 12.33
N LEU A 212 2.47 -19.35 11.90
CA LEU A 212 3.84 -18.90 12.16
C LEU A 212 3.95 -18.10 13.48
N GLY A 213 2.86 -17.96 14.24
CA GLY A 213 2.81 -17.19 15.49
C GLY A 213 2.88 -15.68 15.30
N ALA A 214 2.51 -15.16 14.13
CA ALA A 214 2.61 -13.75 13.80
C ALA A 214 1.24 -13.11 13.50
N GLU A 215 1.01 -11.91 14.06
CA GLU A 215 -0.16 -11.07 13.79
C GLU A 215 0.27 -9.82 13.00
N ILE A 216 0.46 -9.99 11.69
CA ILE A 216 0.90 -8.92 10.81
C ILE A 216 -0.31 -8.41 9.99
N PRO A 217 -0.60 -7.10 10.00
CA PRO A 217 -1.64 -6.51 9.18
C PRO A 217 -1.43 -6.75 7.68
N ILE A 218 -2.52 -7.13 7.00
CA ILE A 218 -2.53 -7.47 5.58
C ILE A 218 -3.07 -6.29 4.76
N ILE A 219 -2.30 -5.85 3.77
CA ILE A 219 -2.73 -4.91 2.73
C ILE A 219 -3.05 -5.72 1.47
N ALA A 220 -4.31 -5.75 1.08
CA ALA A 220 -4.73 -6.44 -0.14
C ALA A 220 -4.38 -5.59 -1.36
N LYS A 221 -3.58 -6.11 -2.28
CA LYS A 221 -3.29 -5.46 -3.56
C LYS A 221 -4.38 -5.80 -4.56
N ILE A 222 -5.09 -4.77 -5.01
CA ILE A 222 -6.16 -4.90 -6.00
C ILE A 222 -5.51 -4.65 -7.37
N GLU A 223 -5.30 -5.74 -8.10
CA GLU A 223 -4.45 -5.80 -9.30
C GLU A 223 -5.18 -6.39 -10.51
N ASN A 224 -6.38 -6.95 -10.30
CA ASN A 224 -7.10 -7.69 -11.33
C ASN A 224 -8.61 -7.42 -11.27
N ARG A 225 -9.30 -7.78 -12.35
CA ARG A 225 -10.75 -7.59 -12.51
C ARG A 225 -11.59 -8.31 -11.45
N GLU A 226 -11.16 -9.51 -11.03
CA GLU A 226 -11.84 -10.29 -10.00
C GLU A 226 -11.75 -9.60 -8.63
N GLY A 227 -10.58 -9.10 -8.25
CA GLY A 227 -10.39 -8.31 -7.02
C GLY A 227 -11.22 -7.03 -7.00
N VAL A 228 -11.39 -6.37 -8.16
CA VAL A 228 -12.28 -5.21 -8.28
C VAL A 228 -13.76 -5.60 -8.10
N ARG A 229 -14.20 -6.75 -8.62
CA ARG A 229 -15.57 -7.24 -8.41
C ARG A 229 -15.86 -7.54 -6.95
N ASN A 230 -14.92 -8.20 -6.28
CA ASN A 230 -15.02 -8.70 -4.91
C ASN A 230 -14.47 -7.71 -3.87
N LEU A 231 -14.34 -6.43 -4.24
CA LEU A 231 -13.66 -5.40 -3.45
C LEU A 231 -14.22 -5.28 -2.03
N ASP A 232 -15.54 -5.29 -1.88
CA ASP A 232 -16.19 -5.04 -0.59
C ASP A 232 -15.88 -6.16 0.42
N GLU A 233 -15.92 -7.42 -0.01
CA GLU A 233 -15.58 -8.58 0.82
C GLU A 233 -14.06 -8.67 1.11
N ILE A 234 -13.20 -8.32 0.14
CA ILE A 234 -11.76 -8.25 0.35
C ILE A 234 -11.42 -7.19 1.38
N VAL A 235 -12.00 -6.00 1.24
CA VAL A 235 -11.77 -4.89 2.17
C VAL A 235 -12.34 -5.21 3.56
N ALA A 236 -13.44 -5.96 3.67
CA ALA A 236 -13.96 -6.40 4.98
C ALA A 236 -12.91 -7.23 5.74
N GLU A 237 -12.24 -8.16 5.08
CA GLU A 237 -11.23 -9.05 5.69
C GLU A 237 -9.85 -8.42 5.81
N ALA A 238 -9.36 -7.65 4.84
CA ALA A 238 -8.03 -7.06 4.86
C ALA A 238 -7.90 -5.92 5.90
N ASN A 239 -6.67 -5.57 6.28
CA ASN A 239 -6.37 -4.45 7.17
C ASN A 239 -6.16 -3.13 6.41
N GLY A 240 -6.12 -3.17 5.09
CA GLY A 240 -6.03 -2.05 4.16
C GLY A 240 -6.01 -2.55 2.72
N ALA A 241 -6.01 -1.63 1.77
CA ALA A 241 -5.92 -1.98 0.35
C ALA A 241 -4.85 -1.14 -0.36
N MET A 242 -4.33 -1.67 -1.48
CA MET A 242 -3.45 -0.97 -2.39
C MET A 242 -4.06 -0.96 -3.79
N VAL A 243 -4.17 0.22 -4.38
CA VAL A 243 -4.49 0.41 -5.79
C VAL A 243 -3.18 0.24 -6.57
N ALA A 244 -2.93 -0.94 -7.12
CA ALA A 244 -1.74 -1.25 -7.89
C ALA A 244 -2.01 -0.97 -9.38
N ARG A 245 -1.86 0.30 -9.77
CA ARG A 245 -2.32 0.80 -11.08
C ARG A 245 -1.59 0.21 -12.27
N GLY A 246 -0.34 -0.22 -12.09
CA GLY A 246 0.44 -0.91 -13.13
C GLY A 246 -0.26 -2.17 -13.58
N ASP A 247 -0.48 -3.10 -12.65
CA ASP A 247 -1.12 -4.39 -12.92
C ASP A 247 -2.59 -4.21 -13.32
N LEU A 248 -3.33 -3.30 -12.66
CA LEU A 248 -4.71 -2.98 -13.05
C LEU A 248 -4.82 -2.48 -14.48
N GLY A 249 -3.85 -1.68 -14.96
CA GLY A 249 -3.84 -1.16 -16.33
C GLY A 249 -3.53 -2.23 -17.40
N VAL A 250 -3.02 -3.40 -16.98
CA VAL A 250 -2.88 -4.58 -17.86
C VAL A 250 -4.19 -5.37 -17.91
N GLU A 251 -4.91 -5.45 -16.79
CA GLU A 251 -6.13 -6.26 -16.62
C GLU A 251 -7.42 -5.53 -17.03
N LEU A 252 -7.42 -4.21 -16.99
CA LEU A 252 -8.57 -3.34 -17.29
C LEU A 252 -8.24 -2.41 -18.48
N ALA A 253 -9.28 -1.90 -19.13
CA ALA A 253 -9.09 -0.81 -20.07
C ALA A 253 -8.54 0.44 -19.33
N VAL A 254 -7.60 1.13 -19.95
CA VAL A 254 -6.87 2.24 -19.30
C VAL A 254 -7.82 3.34 -18.79
N GLU A 255 -8.93 3.59 -19.47
CA GLU A 255 -9.97 4.53 -19.09
C GLU A 255 -10.81 4.09 -17.87
N GLU A 256 -10.82 2.80 -17.53
CA GLU A 256 -11.52 2.29 -16.35
C GLU A 256 -10.70 2.51 -15.05
N VAL A 257 -9.36 2.50 -15.13
CA VAL A 257 -8.46 2.55 -13.99
C VAL A 257 -8.71 3.74 -13.05
N PRO A 258 -8.90 4.99 -13.53
CA PRO A 258 -9.15 6.13 -12.65
C PRO A 258 -10.45 6.00 -11.84
N LEU A 259 -11.49 5.43 -12.41
CA LEU A 259 -12.77 5.22 -11.73
C LEU A 259 -12.67 4.09 -10.70
N VAL A 260 -11.96 3.02 -11.05
CA VAL A 260 -11.66 1.90 -10.14
C VAL A 260 -10.81 2.38 -8.96
N GLN A 261 -9.80 3.23 -9.19
CA GLN A 261 -9.03 3.87 -8.12
C GLN A 261 -9.94 4.58 -7.12
N LYS A 262 -10.84 5.45 -7.59
CA LYS A 262 -11.78 6.18 -6.74
C LYS A 262 -12.68 5.23 -5.93
N ARG A 263 -13.16 4.15 -6.54
CA ARG A 263 -13.96 3.12 -5.87
C ARG A 263 -13.17 2.44 -4.76
N ILE A 264 -11.94 1.97 -5.05
CA ILE A 264 -11.08 1.29 -4.06
C ILE A 264 -10.78 2.23 -2.89
N ILE A 265 -10.39 3.47 -3.17
CA ILE A 265 -10.10 4.48 -2.13
C ILE A 265 -11.33 4.68 -1.26
N ARG A 266 -12.49 4.94 -1.84
CA ARG A 266 -13.72 5.19 -1.11
C ARG A 266 -14.12 4.00 -0.23
N THR A 267 -14.20 2.79 -0.79
CA THR A 267 -14.59 1.57 -0.07
C THR A 267 -13.66 1.32 1.12
N THR A 268 -12.36 1.45 0.92
CA THR A 268 -11.36 1.19 1.97
C THR A 268 -11.43 2.23 3.08
N VAL A 269 -11.50 3.53 2.75
CA VAL A 269 -11.60 4.61 3.75
C VAL A 269 -12.92 4.52 4.52
N MET A 270 -14.04 4.23 3.85
CA MET A 270 -15.35 4.03 4.50
C MET A 270 -15.30 2.90 5.55
N SER A 271 -14.49 1.89 5.33
CA SER A 271 -14.24 0.80 6.29
C SER A 271 -13.29 1.17 7.43
N GLY A 272 -12.76 2.42 7.47
CA GLY A 272 -11.80 2.89 8.48
C GLY A 272 -10.40 2.30 8.32
N LYS A 273 -10.04 1.85 7.12
CA LYS A 273 -8.78 1.17 6.81
C LYS A 273 -7.90 2.05 5.92
N PRO A 274 -6.56 1.98 6.01
CA PRO A 274 -5.67 2.74 5.14
C PRO A 274 -5.74 2.21 3.71
N VAL A 275 -5.63 3.12 2.75
CA VAL A 275 -5.52 2.83 1.33
C VAL A 275 -4.28 3.47 0.75
N ILE A 276 -3.59 2.74 -0.11
CA ILE A 276 -2.35 3.15 -0.78
C ILE A 276 -2.64 3.32 -2.27
N THR A 277 -2.25 4.46 -2.85
CA THR A 277 -2.20 4.62 -4.31
C THR A 277 -0.76 4.42 -4.77
N ALA A 278 -0.57 3.46 -5.68
CA ALA A 278 0.72 2.94 -6.05
C ALA A 278 0.96 2.95 -7.56
N THR A 279 2.22 2.85 -7.94
CA THR A 279 2.79 2.74 -9.29
C THR A 279 2.60 3.95 -10.18
N GLN A 280 3.67 4.29 -10.93
CA GLN A 280 3.69 5.39 -11.90
C GLN A 280 3.22 6.74 -11.33
N MET A 281 3.61 7.03 -10.08
CA MET A 281 3.22 8.29 -9.43
C MET A 281 4.11 9.46 -9.88
N LEU A 282 5.44 9.24 -9.87
CA LEU A 282 6.46 10.20 -10.31
C LEU A 282 7.50 9.48 -11.19
N ASP A 283 7.07 8.61 -12.09
CA ASP A 283 7.89 7.68 -12.88
C ASP A 283 9.06 8.38 -13.60
N SER A 284 8.80 9.57 -14.16
CA SER A 284 9.85 10.37 -14.81
C SER A 284 11.01 10.71 -13.88
N MET A 285 10.79 10.73 -12.55
CA MET A 285 11.83 11.00 -11.56
C MET A 285 12.81 9.83 -11.36
N GLU A 286 12.60 8.69 -11.98
CA GLU A 286 13.67 7.70 -12.12
C GLU A 286 14.91 8.30 -12.85
N ARG A 287 14.67 9.22 -13.78
CA ARG A 287 15.68 9.77 -14.69
C ARG A 287 15.82 11.30 -14.64
N SER A 288 14.79 12.00 -14.14
CA SER A 288 14.72 13.46 -14.04
C SER A 288 14.62 13.92 -12.58
N PRO A 289 15.29 15.02 -12.17
CA PRO A 289 15.16 15.54 -10.81
C PRO A 289 13.82 16.23 -10.55
N ARG A 290 12.95 16.34 -11.56
CA ARG A 290 11.61 16.96 -11.44
C ARG A 290 10.60 16.10 -12.20
N PRO A 291 9.37 15.98 -11.66
CA PRO A 291 8.30 15.26 -12.32
C PRO A 291 7.72 16.07 -13.49
N THR A 292 6.93 15.41 -14.31
CA THR A 292 6.06 16.07 -15.27
C THR A 292 4.88 16.75 -14.58
N ARG A 293 4.20 17.66 -15.28
CA ARG A 293 2.97 18.29 -14.79
C ARG A 293 1.82 17.29 -14.66
N ALA A 294 1.77 16.29 -15.53
CA ALA A 294 0.77 15.22 -15.48
C ALA A 294 0.93 14.38 -14.20
N GLU A 295 2.15 13.99 -13.85
CA GLU A 295 2.44 13.25 -12.62
C GLU A 295 2.11 14.06 -11.36
N ALA A 296 2.47 15.34 -11.33
CA ALA A 296 2.12 16.22 -10.22
C ALA A 296 0.59 16.35 -10.06
N SER A 297 -0.16 16.42 -11.17
CA SER A 297 -1.62 16.43 -11.17
C SER A 297 -2.19 15.09 -10.70
N ASP A 298 -1.62 13.97 -11.11
CA ASP A 298 -2.05 12.63 -10.71
C ASP A 298 -1.88 12.41 -9.19
N VAL A 299 -0.72 12.77 -8.63
CA VAL A 299 -0.50 12.74 -7.17
C VAL A 299 -1.53 13.58 -6.44
N ALA A 300 -1.75 14.82 -6.88
CA ALA A 300 -2.75 15.70 -6.27
C ALA A 300 -4.16 15.11 -6.32
N ASN A 301 -4.56 14.54 -7.47
CA ASN A 301 -5.85 13.89 -7.64
C ASN A 301 -6.01 12.66 -6.72
N ALA A 302 -5.00 11.80 -6.59
CA ALA A 302 -5.05 10.65 -5.68
C ALA A 302 -5.28 11.09 -4.22
N ILE A 303 -4.67 12.20 -3.82
CA ILE A 303 -4.85 12.78 -2.47
C ILE A 303 -6.25 13.37 -2.32
N LEU A 304 -6.74 14.11 -3.31
CA LEU A 304 -8.10 14.66 -3.33
C LEU A 304 -9.17 13.55 -3.39
N ASP A 305 -8.86 12.41 -4.00
CA ASP A 305 -9.70 11.20 -3.95
C ASP A 305 -9.80 10.62 -2.53
N GLY A 306 -8.86 10.98 -1.64
CA GLY A 306 -8.85 10.59 -0.24
C GLY A 306 -7.88 9.46 0.11
N THR A 307 -6.87 9.16 -0.72
CA THR A 307 -5.87 8.14 -0.39
C THR A 307 -5.20 8.41 0.97
N SER A 308 -4.84 7.34 1.68
CA SER A 308 -4.16 7.47 2.98
C SER A 308 -2.65 7.61 2.80
N ALA A 309 -2.12 6.96 1.77
CA ALA A 309 -0.71 6.98 1.44
C ALA A 309 -0.50 6.95 -0.08
N VAL A 310 0.61 7.52 -0.52
CA VAL A 310 1.10 7.48 -1.90
C VAL A 310 2.44 6.74 -1.91
N MET A 311 2.70 5.94 -2.94
CA MET A 311 3.86 5.06 -2.99
C MET A 311 4.76 5.36 -4.18
N LEU A 312 6.07 5.42 -3.90
CA LEU A 312 7.15 5.45 -4.88
C LEU A 312 7.72 4.04 -5.04
N SER A 313 7.90 3.61 -6.28
CA SER A 313 8.40 2.28 -6.66
C SER A 313 9.81 2.38 -7.26
N GLY A 314 9.93 2.40 -8.57
CA GLY A 314 11.19 2.53 -9.27
C GLY A 314 11.92 3.83 -8.99
N GLU A 315 11.17 4.91 -8.77
CA GLU A 315 11.66 6.26 -8.47
C GLU A 315 12.66 6.29 -7.30
N THR A 316 12.45 5.42 -6.31
CA THR A 316 13.33 5.29 -5.14
C THR A 316 14.19 4.05 -5.17
N ALA A 317 13.69 2.91 -5.71
CA ALA A 317 14.41 1.64 -5.66
C ALA A 317 15.63 1.60 -6.59
N LYS A 318 15.53 2.18 -7.80
CA LYS A 318 16.56 2.18 -8.86
C LYS A 318 16.80 3.56 -9.49
N GLY A 319 15.93 4.54 -9.20
CA GLY A 319 15.99 5.88 -9.76
C GLY A 319 17.24 6.65 -9.32
N ARG A 320 17.62 7.66 -10.11
CA ARG A 320 18.79 8.51 -9.84
C ARG A 320 18.55 9.53 -8.73
N TYR A 321 17.29 9.80 -8.37
CA TYR A 321 16.90 10.90 -7.50
C TYR A 321 15.98 10.48 -6.36
N PRO A 322 16.33 9.43 -5.57
CA PRO A 322 15.42 8.84 -4.57
C PRO A 322 14.97 9.84 -3.48
N VAL A 323 15.89 10.67 -2.99
CA VAL A 323 15.59 11.68 -1.94
C VAL A 323 14.70 12.79 -2.49
N GLU A 324 15.00 13.26 -3.71
CA GLU A 324 14.23 14.30 -4.39
C GLU A 324 12.82 13.81 -4.72
N ALA A 325 12.66 12.54 -5.09
CA ALA A 325 11.34 11.92 -5.33
C ALA A 325 10.49 11.91 -4.06
N VAL A 326 11.06 11.50 -2.91
CA VAL A 326 10.36 11.56 -1.61
C VAL A 326 10.01 12.99 -1.23
N ARG A 327 10.94 13.94 -1.38
CA ARG A 327 10.70 15.35 -1.06
C ARG A 327 9.61 15.95 -1.94
N THR A 328 9.62 15.67 -3.25
CA THR A 328 8.62 16.13 -4.20
C THR A 328 7.25 15.56 -3.86
N MET A 329 7.17 14.25 -3.61
CA MET A 329 5.93 13.59 -3.18
C MET A 329 5.37 14.21 -1.90
N ALA A 330 6.23 14.45 -0.91
CA ALA A 330 5.85 15.07 0.36
C ALA A 330 5.32 16.50 0.16
N SER A 331 5.96 17.29 -0.72
CA SER A 331 5.53 18.65 -1.05
C SER A 331 4.20 18.70 -1.78
N LEU A 332 4.01 17.82 -2.77
CA LEU A 332 2.73 17.68 -3.49
C LEU A 332 1.60 17.29 -2.55
N ALA A 333 1.88 16.33 -1.65
CA ALA A 333 0.90 15.89 -0.66
C ALA A 333 0.51 17.03 0.28
N PHE A 334 1.47 17.74 0.82
CA PHE A 334 1.22 18.88 1.70
C PHE A 334 0.37 19.97 1.04
N THR A 335 0.66 20.26 -0.23
CA THR A 335 -0.09 21.26 -1.01
C THR A 335 -1.52 20.81 -1.32
N ALA A 336 -1.69 19.57 -1.76
CA ALA A 336 -3.01 19.02 -2.09
C ALA A 336 -3.92 18.90 -0.86
N GLU A 337 -3.35 18.54 0.30
CA GLU A 337 -4.09 18.45 1.57
C GLU A 337 -4.73 19.76 2.01
N ALA A 338 -4.12 20.90 1.69
CA ALA A 338 -4.68 22.21 2.01
C ALA A 338 -6.04 22.46 1.31
N SER A 339 -6.28 21.77 0.20
CA SER A 339 -7.48 21.90 -0.63
C SER A 339 -8.48 20.75 -0.47
N LEU A 340 -8.23 19.78 0.45
CA LEU A 340 -9.12 18.64 0.67
C LEU A 340 -10.55 19.05 1.05
N ARG A 341 -10.70 20.13 1.78
CA ARG A 341 -12.01 20.64 2.19
C ARG A 341 -12.84 21.16 1.01
N ASP A 342 -12.18 21.77 0.03
CA ASP A 342 -12.85 22.45 -1.08
C ASP A 342 -13.05 21.48 -2.27
N TYR A 343 -12.09 20.60 -2.52
CA TYR A 343 -12.03 19.74 -3.71
C TYR A 343 -11.99 18.24 -3.41
N GLY A 344 -11.99 17.83 -2.13
CA GLY A 344 -11.91 16.41 -1.77
C GLY A 344 -13.15 15.62 -2.18
N TYR A 345 -12.94 14.43 -2.71
CA TYR A 345 -14.00 13.52 -3.18
C TYR A 345 -14.78 12.86 -2.02
N LEU A 346 -14.14 12.67 -0.84
CA LEU A 346 -14.76 12.03 0.33
C LEU A 346 -15.58 13.02 1.16
N GLN A 347 -16.67 13.56 0.60
CA GLN A 347 -17.49 14.58 1.26
C GLN A 347 -18.44 14.03 2.33
N LYS A 348 -18.84 12.76 2.25
CA LYS A 348 -19.72 12.09 3.22
C LYS A 348 -19.15 10.74 3.60
N ILE A 349 -18.66 10.64 4.82
CA ILE A 349 -18.17 9.39 5.41
C ILE A 349 -19.24 8.91 6.39
N LEU A 350 -19.75 7.69 6.16
CA LEU A 350 -20.77 7.08 6.99
C LEU A 350 -20.14 6.33 8.18
N PRO A 351 -20.83 6.31 9.35
CA PRO A 351 -20.42 5.49 10.48
C PRO A 351 -20.39 4.00 10.14
N ASN A 352 -19.46 3.25 10.72
CA ASN A 352 -19.46 1.80 10.64
C ASN A 352 -20.46 1.23 11.66
N PRO A 353 -21.51 0.50 11.23
CA PRO A 353 -22.52 -0.02 12.14
C PRO A 353 -22.00 -1.10 13.12
N ALA A 354 -20.85 -1.71 12.82
CA ALA A 354 -20.25 -2.73 13.69
C ALA A 354 -19.60 -2.15 14.97
N ASN A 355 -19.30 -0.84 15.02
CA ASN A 355 -18.58 -0.19 16.12
C ASN A 355 -19.25 1.12 16.54
N VAL A 356 -20.55 1.07 16.80
CA VAL A 356 -21.42 2.24 16.99
C VAL A 356 -20.88 3.24 18.02
N VAL A 357 -20.41 2.75 19.18
CA VAL A 357 -19.92 3.62 20.27
C VAL A 357 -18.64 4.34 19.85
N THR A 358 -17.65 3.61 19.36
CA THR A 358 -16.37 4.23 18.91
C THR A 358 -16.58 5.19 17.73
N GLU A 359 -17.47 4.86 16.80
CA GLU A 359 -17.81 5.74 15.68
C GLU A 359 -18.50 7.02 16.16
N ALA A 360 -19.44 6.91 17.11
CA ALA A 360 -20.09 8.06 17.70
C ALA A 360 -19.11 8.98 18.45
N VAL A 361 -18.20 8.38 19.23
CA VAL A 361 -17.16 9.11 19.94
C VAL A 361 -16.18 9.78 18.96
N ALA A 362 -15.78 9.08 17.90
CA ALA A 362 -14.89 9.66 16.88
C ALA A 362 -15.55 10.87 16.19
N GLN A 363 -16.81 10.76 15.79
CA GLN A 363 -17.56 11.89 15.20
C GLN A 363 -17.72 13.06 16.16
N ALA A 364 -18.06 12.78 17.42
CA ALA A 364 -18.19 13.81 18.46
C ALA A 364 -16.85 14.52 18.70
N ALA A 365 -15.74 13.78 18.82
CA ALA A 365 -14.42 14.35 19.01
C ALA A 365 -14.01 15.28 17.85
N ILE A 366 -14.31 14.89 16.61
CA ILE A 366 -14.03 15.70 15.43
C ILE A 366 -14.92 16.95 15.38
N THR A 367 -16.20 16.80 15.72
CA THR A 367 -17.13 17.93 15.79
C THR A 367 -16.69 18.92 16.85
N MET A 368 -16.29 18.44 18.03
CA MET A 368 -15.77 19.27 19.10
C MET A 368 -14.45 19.96 18.69
N ALA A 369 -13.51 19.21 18.08
CA ALA A 369 -12.26 19.76 17.61
C ALA A 369 -12.48 20.88 16.59
N LYS A 370 -13.45 20.74 15.71
CA LYS A 370 -13.80 21.76 14.73
C LYS A 370 -14.43 22.99 15.37
N HIS A 371 -15.42 22.82 16.27
CA HIS A 371 -16.12 23.95 16.91
C HIS A 371 -15.24 24.72 17.90
N LEU A 372 -14.29 24.03 18.54
CA LEU A 372 -13.35 24.62 19.50
C LEU A 372 -12.05 25.11 18.83
N GLU A 373 -11.94 24.97 17.51
CA GLU A 373 -10.71 25.26 16.75
C GLU A 373 -9.48 24.58 17.37
N ALA A 374 -9.68 23.32 17.83
CA ALA A 374 -8.65 22.58 18.54
C ALA A 374 -7.37 22.42 17.72
N ALA A 375 -6.22 22.60 18.37
CA ALA A 375 -4.91 22.46 17.75
C ALA A 375 -4.65 21.00 17.28
N ALA A 376 -5.15 20.02 18.05
CA ALA A 376 -4.99 18.58 17.75
C ALA A 376 -6.05 17.72 18.45
N ILE A 377 -6.13 16.45 18.01
CA ILE A 377 -6.84 15.38 18.72
C ILE A 377 -5.80 14.39 19.26
N VAL A 378 -5.82 14.15 20.59
CA VAL A 378 -5.05 13.08 21.24
C VAL A 378 -5.91 11.83 21.36
N THR A 379 -5.36 10.68 21.01
CA THR A 379 -6.06 9.39 21.15
C THR A 379 -5.23 8.46 22.03
N LEU A 380 -5.78 8.00 23.16
CA LEU A 380 -5.17 6.91 23.91
C LEU A 380 -5.60 5.59 23.26
N THR A 381 -4.63 4.78 22.87
CA THR A 381 -4.95 3.57 22.08
C THR A 381 -3.99 2.41 22.36
N ALA A 382 -4.54 1.23 22.58
CA ALA A 382 -3.77 0.00 22.73
C ALA A 382 -3.42 -0.66 21.38
N SER A 383 -4.31 -0.54 20.39
CA SER A 383 -4.20 -1.23 19.07
C SER A 383 -4.17 -0.28 17.87
N GLY A 384 -4.28 1.02 18.09
CA GLY A 384 -4.43 2.02 17.04
C GLY A 384 -5.86 2.16 16.50
N PHE A 385 -6.84 1.41 17.02
CA PHE A 385 -8.20 1.40 16.49
C PHE A 385 -8.88 2.75 16.54
N THR A 386 -8.86 3.43 17.71
CA THR A 386 -9.44 4.77 17.89
C THR A 386 -8.83 5.79 16.94
N SER A 387 -7.49 5.77 16.81
CA SER A 387 -6.78 6.69 15.91
C SER A 387 -7.19 6.49 14.45
N ARG A 388 -7.38 5.22 14.02
CA ARG A 388 -7.91 4.91 12.68
C ARG A 388 -9.36 5.36 12.49
N ALA A 389 -10.21 5.16 13.49
CA ALA A 389 -11.61 5.59 13.45
C ALA A 389 -11.72 7.12 13.28
N ILE A 390 -10.90 7.89 13.99
CA ILE A 390 -10.84 9.35 13.84
C ILE A 390 -10.21 9.74 12.49
N SER A 391 -9.11 9.09 12.09
CA SER A 391 -8.43 9.34 10.81
C SER A 391 -9.35 9.15 9.60
N LYS A 392 -10.28 8.19 9.65
CA LYS A 392 -11.33 7.95 8.64
C LYS A 392 -12.06 9.23 8.25
N TYR A 393 -12.41 10.05 9.22
CA TYR A 393 -13.20 11.28 9.01
C TYR A 393 -12.37 12.49 8.59
N ARG A 394 -11.06 12.34 8.38
CA ARG A 394 -10.18 13.37 7.83
C ARG A 394 -10.26 14.73 8.57
N PRO A 395 -10.02 14.78 9.90
CA PRO A 395 -10.06 16.04 10.65
C PRO A 395 -9.06 17.08 10.14
N ASP A 396 -9.41 18.35 10.28
CA ASP A 396 -8.55 19.48 9.86
C ASP A 396 -7.28 19.59 10.72
N CYS A 397 -7.35 19.18 12.00
CA CYS A 397 -6.21 19.16 12.91
C CYS A 397 -5.47 17.79 12.89
N PRO A 398 -4.20 17.74 13.31
CA PRO A 398 -3.45 16.48 13.43
C PRO A 398 -4.01 15.58 14.53
N ILE A 399 -3.74 14.27 14.40
CA ILE A 399 -4.09 13.25 15.39
C ILE A 399 -2.79 12.75 16.00
N LEU A 400 -2.66 12.84 17.33
CA LEU A 400 -1.58 12.23 18.07
C LEU A 400 -2.10 10.97 18.78
N ALA A 401 -1.55 9.81 18.43
CA ALA A 401 -1.83 8.56 19.09
C ALA A 401 -0.82 8.31 20.21
N VAL A 402 -1.29 8.16 21.44
CA VAL A 402 -0.47 7.78 22.58
C VAL A 402 -0.70 6.29 22.86
N THR A 403 0.37 5.50 22.87
CA THR A 403 0.33 4.04 23.07
C THR A 403 1.57 3.56 23.81
N ALA A 404 1.42 2.45 24.53
CA ALA A 404 2.54 1.77 25.19
C ALA A 404 3.24 0.72 24.30
N SER A 405 2.78 0.52 23.06
CA SER A 405 3.30 -0.51 22.15
C SER A 405 4.12 0.10 21.01
N GLU A 406 5.40 -0.26 20.94
CA GLU A 406 6.29 0.12 19.84
C GLU A 406 5.77 -0.38 18.47
N ALA A 407 5.21 -1.59 18.44
CA ALA A 407 4.62 -2.15 17.22
C ALA A 407 3.43 -1.31 16.74
N VAL A 408 2.57 -0.84 17.67
CA VAL A 408 1.44 0.04 17.31
C VAL A 408 1.93 1.39 16.83
N VAL A 409 2.98 1.95 17.45
CA VAL A 409 3.61 3.21 16.97
C VAL A 409 4.04 3.06 15.50
N ARG A 410 4.75 1.98 15.15
CA ARG A 410 5.18 1.73 13.77
C ARG A 410 4.00 1.50 12.83
N LYS A 411 3.03 0.66 13.24
CA LYS A 411 1.82 0.38 12.44
C LYS A 411 1.01 1.65 12.13
N LEU A 412 0.97 2.62 13.03
CA LEU A 412 0.25 3.87 12.80
C LEU A 412 0.94 4.81 11.79
N ALA A 413 2.20 4.56 11.43
CA ALA A 413 2.90 5.34 10.43
C ALA A 413 2.26 5.30 9.02
N MET A 414 1.39 4.33 8.72
CA MET A 414 0.63 4.24 7.47
C MET A 414 -0.71 5.00 7.52
N ASN A 415 -1.16 5.44 8.69
CA ASN A 415 -2.51 6.01 8.84
C ASN A 415 -2.51 7.51 8.60
N TRP A 416 -3.42 7.97 7.75
CA TRP A 416 -3.56 9.37 7.39
C TRP A 416 -3.74 10.27 8.61
N GLY A 417 -2.98 11.35 8.67
CA GLY A 417 -3.07 12.38 9.72
C GLY A 417 -2.62 11.94 11.12
N VAL A 418 -2.21 10.67 11.30
CA VAL A 418 -1.80 10.14 12.60
C VAL A 418 -0.29 10.24 12.77
N THR A 419 0.13 10.83 13.89
CA THR A 419 1.47 10.69 14.45
C THR A 419 1.35 9.90 15.74
N ALA A 420 2.28 8.98 16.01
CA ALA A 420 2.22 8.14 17.21
C ALA A 420 3.38 8.46 18.16
N ALA A 421 3.10 8.46 19.45
CA ALA A 421 4.09 8.64 20.52
C ALA A 421 4.05 7.45 21.48
N LEU A 422 5.23 6.94 21.84
CA LEU A 422 5.39 5.83 22.75
C LEU A 422 5.38 6.35 24.19
N TYR A 423 4.41 5.91 24.97
CA TYR A 423 4.31 6.21 26.39
C TYR A 423 4.82 5.05 27.25
N ARG A 424 5.75 5.34 28.16
CA ARG A 424 6.38 4.33 29.05
C ARG A 424 6.06 4.54 30.53
N GLY A 425 5.13 5.45 30.84
CA GLY A 425 4.70 5.74 32.20
C GLY A 425 3.58 4.81 32.71
N GLU A 426 3.00 5.18 33.84
CA GLU A 426 1.88 4.46 34.44
C GLU A 426 0.61 4.52 33.58
N ARG A 427 -0.25 3.48 33.69
CA ARG A 427 -1.54 3.43 33.02
C ARG A 427 -2.56 4.35 33.71
N ASP A 428 -2.34 5.66 33.58
CA ASP A 428 -3.25 6.71 34.02
C ASP A 428 -3.62 7.58 32.82
N ASP A 429 -4.89 7.70 32.53
CA ASP A 429 -5.39 8.47 31.37
C ASP A 429 -4.99 9.93 31.47
N ALA A 430 -5.01 10.52 32.66
CA ALA A 430 -4.64 11.92 32.83
C ALA A 430 -3.14 12.16 32.56
N ALA A 431 -2.27 11.22 33.02
CA ALA A 431 -0.85 11.27 32.73
C ALA A 431 -0.56 11.04 31.24
N GLN A 432 -1.24 10.11 30.57
CA GLN A 432 -1.10 9.86 29.15
C GLN A 432 -1.57 11.04 28.32
N ILE A 433 -2.67 11.72 28.69
CA ILE A 433 -3.16 12.91 28.03
C ILE A 433 -2.15 14.06 28.20
N ARG A 434 -1.62 14.29 29.41
CA ARG A 434 -0.57 15.31 29.62
C ARG A 434 0.65 15.06 28.74
N PHE A 435 1.16 13.82 28.76
CA PHE A 435 2.25 13.42 27.85
C PHE A 435 1.92 13.70 26.39
N GLY A 436 0.72 13.37 25.93
CA GLY A 436 0.27 13.68 24.57
C GLY A 436 0.29 15.16 24.25
N VAL A 437 -0.15 16.01 25.19
CA VAL A 437 -0.11 17.47 25.04
C VAL A 437 1.33 17.98 24.99
N GLU A 438 2.22 17.49 25.85
CA GLU A 438 3.64 17.82 25.84
C GLU A 438 4.28 17.46 24.48
N GLN A 439 4.00 16.26 23.98
CA GLN A 439 4.48 15.83 22.66
C GLN A 439 3.94 16.71 21.51
N LEU A 440 2.69 17.15 21.59
CA LEU A 440 2.14 18.11 20.60
C LEU A 440 2.85 19.45 20.62
N CYS A 441 3.23 19.93 21.79
CA CYS A 441 4.01 21.17 21.94
C CYS A 441 5.43 21.00 21.37
N GLU A 442 6.11 19.90 21.67
CA GLU A 442 7.44 19.58 21.13
C GLU A 442 7.42 19.48 19.60
N LEU A 443 6.38 18.87 19.03
CA LEU A 443 6.17 18.78 17.58
C LEU A 443 5.73 20.13 16.94
N GLY A 444 5.50 21.16 17.73
CA GLY A 444 5.01 22.46 17.26
C GLY A 444 3.56 22.43 16.75
N CYS A 445 2.80 21.39 17.10
CA CYS A 445 1.39 21.21 16.71
C CYS A 445 0.43 21.95 17.65
N ALA A 446 0.83 22.21 18.89
CA ALA A 446 0.09 22.99 19.88
C ALA A 446 1.00 24.01 20.57
N ARG A 447 0.43 25.05 21.14
CA ARG A 447 1.09 26.07 21.96
C ARG A 447 0.39 26.15 23.32
N PRO A 448 1.07 26.63 24.37
CA PRO A 448 0.40 26.91 25.64
C PRO A 448 -0.86 27.76 25.45
N GLY A 449 -1.98 27.29 25.98
CA GLY A 449 -3.29 27.91 25.84
C GLY A 449 -4.15 27.35 24.68
N ASP A 450 -3.61 26.56 23.77
CA ASP A 450 -4.38 25.97 22.71
C ASP A 450 -5.29 24.85 23.26
N VAL A 451 -6.47 24.69 22.64
CA VAL A 451 -7.40 23.61 22.99
C VAL A 451 -6.98 22.32 22.32
N VAL A 452 -7.03 21.21 23.07
CA VAL A 452 -6.79 19.84 22.59
C VAL A 452 -7.98 18.96 22.98
N VAL A 453 -8.49 18.16 22.05
CA VAL A 453 -9.53 17.16 22.31
C VAL A 453 -8.86 15.81 22.53
N ALA A 454 -9.10 15.16 23.66
CA ALA A 454 -8.56 13.84 23.96
C ALA A 454 -9.65 12.78 23.96
N THR A 455 -9.36 11.57 23.46
CA THR A 455 -10.23 10.40 23.51
C THR A 455 -9.56 9.23 24.21
N ALA A 456 -10.31 8.53 25.05
CA ALA A 456 -9.86 7.38 25.82
C ALA A 456 -10.94 6.30 25.91
N GLY A 457 -10.54 5.10 26.34
CA GLY A 457 -11.45 4.00 26.68
C GLY A 457 -11.23 3.52 28.11
N ILE A 458 -12.29 3.39 28.88
CA ILE A 458 -12.24 3.05 30.32
C ILE A 458 -11.66 1.64 30.56
N SER A 459 -11.92 0.68 29.69
CA SER A 459 -11.55 -0.72 29.90
C SER A 459 -10.15 -1.11 29.41
N GLY A 460 -9.45 -0.24 28.66
CA GLY A 460 -8.16 -0.59 28.03
C GLY A 460 -8.25 -1.65 26.93
N GLU A 461 -9.45 -2.09 26.57
CA GLU A 461 -9.70 -3.04 25.49
C GLU A 461 -9.79 -2.34 24.14
N ALA A 462 -9.38 -3.04 23.07
CA ALA A 462 -9.49 -2.52 21.71
C ALA A 462 -10.97 -2.27 21.34
N GLY A 463 -11.29 -1.06 20.85
CA GLY A 463 -12.67 -0.70 20.47
C GLY A 463 -13.55 -0.21 21.62
N SER A 464 -13.01 -0.04 22.84
CA SER A 464 -13.77 0.43 24.01
C SER A 464 -13.78 1.95 24.21
N THR A 465 -13.38 2.72 23.19
CA THR A 465 -13.32 4.19 23.27
C THR A 465 -14.69 4.77 23.54
N ASN A 466 -14.88 5.37 24.72
CA ASN A 466 -16.17 5.87 25.21
C ASN A 466 -16.08 7.19 26.00
N LEU A 467 -14.88 7.81 26.04
CA LEU A 467 -14.61 9.05 26.74
C LEU A 467 -14.04 10.12 25.80
N ILE A 468 -14.54 11.35 25.95
CA ILE A 468 -13.93 12.55 25.35
C ILE A 468 -13.63 13.53 26.47
N ARG A 469 -12.46 14.13 26.44
CA ARG A 469 -12.03 15.20 27.33
C ARG A 469 -11.46 16.36 26.54
N VAL A 470 -11.83 17.59 26.92
CA VAL A 470 -11.20 18.82 26.41
C VAL A 470 -10.18 19.26 27.42
N VAL A 471 -8.99 19.56 26.95
CA VAL A 471 -7.87 20.04 27.78
C VAL A 471 -7.21 21.25 27.11
N THR A 472 -6.50 22.03 27.89
CA THR A 472 -5.68 23.14 27.40
C THR A 472 -4.21 22.74 27.43
N ALA A 473 -3.47 23.04 26.38
CA ALA A 473 -2.04 22.76 26.27
C ALA A 473 -1.19 23.66 27.17
#